data_1ceeb779f0b42d8e1406876ae34a5eb9
#
_entry.id   1ceeb779f0b42d8e1406876ae34a5eb9
#
_cell.length_a   1.000
_cell.length_b   1.000
_cell.length_c   1.000
_cell.angle_alpha   90.00
_cell.angle_beta   90.00
_cell.angle_gamma   90.00
#
_symmetry.space_group_name_H-M   'P 1'
#
loop_
_entity.id
_entity.type
_entity.pdbx_description
1 polymer ?
#
loop_
_entity_poly.entity_id
_entity_poly.type
_entity_poly.pdbx_seq_one_letter_code
_entity_poly.pdbx_strand_id
1 'polypeptide(L)'
;SDFQQINQLVMDHNISLVIVDSAAPAVGEPEASQPTNEYFRALRSLRCSSLTVAHVSKGGKETETFGSIFWRNLPRANYRVDASHEPGARSFAMQIKHTKSNNGKRLDDRAYNLTFEDNQVNFRFADIAAVPEFAEGMTLGQRISAVLKNGALTVREIAELIEANENSVKTTLNRHKGDMFSIVNQEGFAPSWGNRFTGN
;
A
#
# COMPACT_ATOMS: atom_id res chain seq x y z
N SER A 1 -17.34 26.46 -15.42
CA SER A 1 -17.38 25.05 -14.98
C SER A 1 -16.90 24.97 -13.53
N ASP A 2 -17.28 23.92 -12.83
CA ASP A 2 -16.93 23.71 -11.40
C ASP A 2 -15.41 23.77 -11.19
N PHE A 3 -14.62 23.21 -12.10
CA PHE A 3 -13.17 23.30 -12.04
C PHE A 3 -12.60 24.72 -12.17
N GLN A 4 -13.29 25.63 -12.87
CA GLN A 4 -12.88 27.03 -12.89
C GLN A 4 -13.09 27.70 -11.54
N GLN A 5 -14.20 27.40 -10.86
CA GLN A 5 -14.47 27.89 -9.50
C GLN A 5 -13.48 27.31 -8.51
N ILE A 6 -13.19 26.00 -8.57
CA ILE A 6 -12.18 25.35 -7.73
C ILE A 6 -10.79 25.99 -7.96
N ASN A 7 -10.41 26.24 -9.22
CA ASN A 7 -9.14 26.88 -9.54
C ASN A 7 -9.05 28.29 -8.96
N GLN A 8 -10.14 29.06 -9.03
CA GLN A 8 -10.19 30.39 -8.41
C GLN A 8 -9.99 30.30 -6.89
N LEU A 9 -10.72 29.40 -6.21
CA LEU A 9 -10.54 29.16 -4.76
C LEU A 9 -9.11 28.75 -4.40
N VAL A 10 -8.50 27.88 -5.21
CA VAL A 10 -7.10 27.46 -5.02
C VAL A 10 -6.15 28.67 -5.05
N MET A 11 -6.36 29.59 -5.99
CA MET A 11 -5.54 30.79 -6.13
C MET A 11 -5.81 31.81 -5.02
N ASP A 12 -7.08 32.10 -4.72
CA ASP A 12 -7.47 33.13 -3.76
C ASP A 12 -7.08 32.77 -2.33
N HIS A 13 -7.08 31.47 -1.99
CA HIS A 13 -6.80 30.98 -0.65
C HIS A 13 -5.45 30.27 -0.50
N ASN A 14 -4.59 30.28 -1.53
CA ASN A 14 -3.29 29.57 -1.54
C ASN A 14 -3.40 28.09 -1.13
N ILE A 15 -4.42 27.38 -1.67
CA ILE A 15 -4.66 25.98 -1.34
C ILE A 15 -3.54 25.11 -1.94
N SER A 16 -2.89 24.30 -1.09
CA SER A 16 -1.79 23.41 -1.49
C SER A 16 -2.25 21.97 -1.77
N LEU A 17 -3.43 21.57 -1.29
CA LEU A 17 -3.99 20.24 -1.49
C LEU A 17 -5.50 20.31 -1.69
N VAL A 18 -5.98 19.66 -2.74
CA VAL A 18 -7.41 19.43 -3.00
C VAL A 18 -7.69 17.93 -2.81
N ILE A 19 -8.70 17.62 -1.99
CA ILE A 19 -9.16 16.25 -1.77
C ILE A 19 -10.52 16.09 -2.45
N VAL A 20 -10.65 15.07 -3.31
CA VAL A 20 -11.89 14.71 -3.99
C VAL A 20 -12.39 13.39 -3.43
N ASP A 21 -13.48 13.42 -2.68
CA ASP A 21 -14.18 12.26 -2.13
C ASP A 21 -15.63 12.26 -2.66
N SER A 22 -15.90 11.47 -3.65
CA SER A 22 -15.10 10.50 -4.37
C SER A 22 -15.07 10.76 -5.89
N ALA A 23 -14.30 9.95 -6.60
CA ALA A 23 -14.12 10.05 -8.05
C ALA A 23 -15.44 9.89 -8.84
N ALA A 24 -16.27 8.93 -8.49
CA ALA A 24 -17.47 8.59 -9.27
C ALA A 24 -18.45 9.77 -9.43
N PRO A 25 -18.87 10.50 -8.39
CA PRO A 25 -19.69 11.69 -8.56
C PRO A 25 -18.99 12.81 -9.32
N ALA A 26 -17.65 12.93 -9.19
CA ALA A 26 -16.89 14.00 -9.84
C ALA A 26 -16.69 13.78 -11.35
N VAL A 27 -16.72 12.53 -11.80
CA VAL A 27 -16.46 12.15 -13.21
C VAL A 27 -17.73 11.80 -13.96
N GLY A 28 -18.78 11.32 -13.26
CA GLY A 28 -20.04 10.84 -13.83
C GLY A 28 -19.92 9.41 -14.38
N GLU A 29 -19.04 9.20 -15.37
CA GLU A 29 -18.78 7.87 -15.97
C GLU A 29 -17.32 7.43 -15.76
N PRO A 30 -16.95 6.94 -14.58
CA PRO A 30 -15.56 6.60 -14.25
C PRO A 30 -15.00 5.41 -15.05
N GLU A 31 -15.89 4.63 -15.68
CA GLU A 31 -15.52 3.51 -16.55
C GLU A 31 -15.09 3.97 -17.94
N ALA A 32 -15.56 5.13 -18.37
CA ALA A 32 -15.24 5.69 -19.67
C ALA A 32 -13.86 6.37 -19.66
N SER A 33 -13.11 6.15 -20.73
CA SER A 33 -11.74 6.68 -20.87
C SER A 33 -11.71 8.20 -21.03
N GLN A 34 -12.66 8.77 -21.76
CA GLN A 34 -12.68 10.20 -22.05
C GLN A 34 -12.96 11.04 -20.80
N PRO A 35 -14.06 10.84 -20.03
CA PRO A 35 -14.31 11.60 -18.80
C PRO A 35 -13.16 11.46 -17.78
N THR A 36 -12.58 10.27 -17.65
CA THR A 36 -11.43 10.05 -16.76
C THR A 36 -10.22 10.88 -17.18
N ASN A 37 -9.91 10.95 -18.47
CA ASN A 37 -8.83 11.79 -18.99
C ASN A 37 -9.08 13.28 -18.75
N GLU A 38 -10.29 13.75 -19.01
CA GLU A 38 -10.72 15.14 -18.80
C GLU A 38 -10.59 15.52 -17.32
N TYR A 39 -11.03 14.65 -16.41
CA TYR A 39 -10.88 14.83 -14.97
C TYR A 39 -9.42 15.03 -14.55
N PHE A 40 -8.51 14.13 -14.97
CA PHE A 40 -7.11 14.27 -14.63
C PHE A 40 -6.42 15.46 -15.29
N ARG A 41 -6.86 15.89 -16.47
CA ARG A 41 -6.40 17.16 -17.07
C ARG A 41 -6.81 18.35 -16.22
N ALA A 42 -8.07 18.37 -15.77
CA ALA A 42 -8.59 19.43 -14.92
C ALA A 42 -7.83 19.49 -13.57
N LEU A 43 -7.61 18.36 -12.91
CA LEU A 43 -6.80 18.30 -11.68
C LEU A 43 -5.38 18.85 -11.89
N ARG A 44 -4.74 18.52 -13.01
CA ARG A 44 -3.39 19.03 -13.31
C ARG A 44 -3.34 20.54 -13.56
N SER A 45 -4.46 21.14 -13.94
CA SER A 45 -4.53 22.61 -14.15
C SER A 45 -4.60 23.38 -12.83
N LEU A 46 -4.95 22.75 -11.71
CA LEU A 46 -5.14 23.42 -10.41
C LEU A 46 -3.85 23.92 -9.74
N ARG A 47 -2.66 23.62 -10.27
CA ARG A 47 -1.35 24.05 -9.72
C ARG A 47 -1.14 23.73 -8.23
N CYS A 48 -1.86 22.76 -7.69
CA CYS A 48 -1.70 22.24 -6.33
C CYS A 48 -1.67 20.72 -6.34
N SER A 49 -1.36 20.12 -5.20
CA SER A 49 -1.47 18.66 -5.04
C SER A 49 -2.94 18.24 -5.02
N SER A 50 -3.22 17.02 -5.49
CA SER A 50 -4.57 16.47 -5.42
C SER A 50 -4.55 15.03 -4.90
N LEU A 51 -5.54 14.69 -4.08
CA LEU A 51 -5.84 13.35 -3.60
C LEU A 51 -7.26 13.00 -4.04
N THR A 52 -7.42 11.90 -4.76
CA THR A 52 -8.73 11.43 -5.18
C THR A 52 -9.02 10.08 -4.54
N VAL A 53 -10.15 9.96 -3.88
CA VAL A 53 -10.68 8.69 -3.37
C VAL A 53 -11.50 8.03 -4.47
N ALA A 54 -11.15 6.78 -4.80
CA ALA A 54 -11.86 5.99 -5.79
C ALA A 54 -12.21 4.61 -5.22
N HIS A 55 -13.41 4.12 -5.50
CA HIS A 55 -13.81 2.79 -5.08
C HIS A 55 -13.14 1.71 -5.95
N VAL A 56 -12.93 0.54 -5.36
CA VAL A 56 -12.51 -0.67 -6.09
C VAL A 56 -13.74 -1.46 -6.53
N SER A 57 -13.66 -2.17 -7.66
CA SER A 57 -14.74 -3.04 -8.12
C SER A 57 -14.94 -4.22 -7.16
N LYS A 58 -16.21 -4.52 -6.83
CA LYS A 58 -16.53 -5.74 -6.07
C LYS A 58 -16.19 -6.97 -6.92
N GLY A 59 -15.28 -7.82 -6.47
CA GLY A 59 -14.89 -9.04 -7.18
C GLY A 59 -13.86 -8.86 -8.31
N GLY A 60 -13.33 -7.66 -8.51
CA GLY A 60 -12.20 -7.42 -9.41
C GLY A 60 -10.90 -8.03 -8.86
N LYS A 61 -9.98 -8.41 -9.78
CA LYS A 61 -8.64 -8.82 -9.38
C LYS A 61 -8.00 -7.74 -8.52
N GLU A 62 -7.19 -8.13 -7.55
CA GLU A 62 -6.56 -7.27 -6.51
C GLU A 62 -5.91 -5.97 -7.01
N THR A 63 -5.75 -5.78 -8.31
CA THR A 63 -5.04 -4.64 -8.91
C THR A 63 -5.95 -3.65 -9.64
N GLU A 64 -7.25 -3.89 -9.72
CA GLU A 64 -8.12 -3.09 -10.58
C GLU A 64 -8.95 -2.07 -9.77
N THR A 65 -8.65 -0.79 -9.98
CA THR A 65 -9.54 0.31 -9.62
C THR A 65 -10.85 0.16 -10.39
N PHE A 66 -11.98 0.40 -9.76
CA PHE A 66 -13.26 0.48 -10.50
C PHE A 66 -13.17 1.54 -11.59
N GLY A 67 -13.38 1.13 -12.84
CA GLY A 67 -13.39 2.05 -13.96
C GLY A 67 -12.27 1.87 -14.98
N SER A 68 -12.00 2.94 -15.70
CA SER A 68 -10.98 2.97 -16.76
C SER A 68 -9.57 2.68 -16.24
N ILE A 69 -8.74 2.01 -17.05
CA ILE A 69 -7.32 1.79 -16.80
C ILE A 69 -6.55 3.12 -16.52
N PHE A 70 -7.12 4.24 -16.91
CA PHE A 70 -6.52 5.55 -16.67
C PHE A 70 -6.50 5.95 -15.20
N TRP A 71 -7.35 5.40 -14.34
CA TRP A 71 -7.27 5.54 -12.88
C TRP A 71 -5.96 4.99 -12.31
N ARG A 72 -5.41 3.97 -12.96
CA ARG A 72 -4.10 3.44 -12.60
C ARG A 72 -2.97 4.21 -13.28
N ASN A 73 -3.14 4.62 -14.53
CA ASN A 73 -2.06 5.12 -15.36
C ASN A 73 -1.77 6.61 -15.18
N LEU A 74 -2.80 7.43 -14.97
CA LEU A 74 -2.67 8.88 -14.93
C LEU A 74 -2.18 9.46 -13.59
N PRO A 75 -2.57 8.95 -12.41
CA PRO A 75 -2.00 9.42 -11.14
C PRO A 75 -0.50 9.17 -11.06
N ARG A 76 0.22 10.02 -10.32
CA ARG A 76 1.66 9.85 -10.06
C ARG A 76 1.95 8.80 -9.02
N ALA A 77 1.06 8.62 -8.07
CA ALA A 77 1.10 7.58 -7.06
C ALA A 77 -0.31 7.00 -6.84
N ASN A 78 -0.39 5.69 -6.62
CA ASN A 78 -1.61 5.02 -6.26
C ASN A 78 -1.41 4.26 -4.96
N TYR A 79 -2.37 4.39 -4.07
CA TYR A 79 -2.46 3.63 -2.84
C TYR A 79 -3.76 2.83 -2.84
N ARG A 80 -3.66 1.57 -2.44
CA ARG A 80 -4.83 0.74 -2.17
C ARG A 80 -5.02 0.63 -0.67
N VAL A 81 -6.26 0.77 -0.23
CA VAL A 81 -6.65 0.57 1.16
C VAL A 81 -7.53 -0.68 1.22
N ASP A 82 -7.08 -1.68 1.96
CA ASP A 82 -7.84 -2.87 2.29
C ASP A 82 -8.19 -2.83 3.77
N ALA A 83 -9.38 -3.27 4.14
CA ALA A 83 -9.83 -3.32 5.53
C ALA A 83 -10.37 -4.72 5.86
N SER A 84 -9.95 -5.25 7.02
CA SER A 84 -10.53 -6.44 7.63
C SER A 84 -11.47 -5.98 8.74
N HIS A 85 -12.76 -6.13 8.53
CA HIS A 85 -13.79 -5.62 9.41
C HIS A 85 -14.84 -6.69 9.70
N GLU A 86 -15.02 -6.99 10.98
CA GLU A 86 -16.13 -7.82 11.45
C GLU A 86 -17.35 -6.94 11.75
N PRO A 87 -18.56 -7.31 11.29
CA PRO A 87 -19.78 -6.56 11.57
C PRO A 87 -20.00 -6.38 13.08
N GLY A 88 -20.19 -5.14 13.52
CA GLY A 88 -20.39 -4.78 14.92
C GLY A 88 -19.13 -4.63 15.76
N ALA A 89 -17.94 -4.88 15.22
CA ALA A 89 -16.69 -4.65 15.94
C ALA A 89 -16.42 -3.15 16.09
N ARG A 90 -15.91 -2.75 17.27
CA ARG A 90 -15.45 -1.36 17.54
C ARG A 90 -14.07 -1.06 16.98
N SER A 91 -13.40 -2.07 16.46
CA SER A 91 -12.07 -1.96 15.86
C SER A 91 -11.99 -2.78 14.58
N PHE A 92 -11.13 -2.35 13.67
CA PHE A 92 -10.79 -3.10 12.48
C PHE A 92 -9.33 -2.87 12.10
N ALA A 93 -8.78 -3.80 11.32
CA ALA A 93 -7.45 -3.64 10.74
C ALA A 93 -7.57 -3.04 9.34
N MET A 94 -6.65 -2.12 9.02
CA MET A 94 -6.53 -1.48 7.70
C MET A 94 -5.11 -1.65 7.18
N GLN A 95 -4.97 -2.02 5.91
CA GLN A 95 -3.69 -2.08 5.20
C GLN A 95 -3.66 -1.03 4.10
N ILE A 96 -2.54 -0.31 4.00
CA ILE A 96 -2.26 0.64 2.92
C ILE A 96 -1.12 0.09 2.07
N LYS A 97 -1.40 -0.21 0.81
CA LYS A 97 -0.45 -0.70 -0.19
C LYS A 97 -0.11 0.41 -1.18
N HIS A 98 1.17 0.72 -1.36
CA HIS A 98 1.63 1.67 -2.38
C HIS A 98 1.78 0.92 -3.71
N THR A 99 0.74 0.92 -4.54
CA THR A 99 0.66 0.06 -5.74
C THR A 99 1.37 0.65 -6.96
N LYS A 100 1.55 1.97 -7.02
CA LYS A 100 2.25 2.67 -8.10
C LYS A 100 2.99 3.90 -7.59
N SER A 101 4.19 4.13 -8.12
CA SER A 101 4.97 5.37 -7.97
C SER A 101 5.64 5.73 -9.28
N ASN A 102 5.51 7.00 -9.70
CA ASN A 102 6.26 7.54 -10.83
C ASN A 102 7.51 8.31 -10.39
N ASN A 103 7.58 8.69 -9.10
CA ASN A 103 8.58 9.63 -8.60
C ASN A 103 9.62 8.96 -7.66
N GLY A 104 9.71 7.64 -7.67
CA GLY A 104 10.68 6.93 -6.84
C GLY A 104 10.27 5.49 -6.49
N LYS A 105 10.96 4.91 -5.53
CA LYS A 105 10.65 3.57 -5.01
C LYS A 105 9.27 3.56 -4.35
N ARG A 106 8.52 2.49 -4.56
CA ARG A 106 7.27 2.25 -3.82
C ARG A 106 7.59 2.08 -2.35
N LEU A 107 6.76 2.68 -1.51
CA LEU A 107 6.83 2.48 -0.07
C LEU A 107 6.40 1.06 0.30
N ASP A 108 6.92 0.57 1.41
CA ASP A 108 6.48 -0.72 1.96
C ASP A 108 5.03 -0.62 2.45
N ASP A 109 4.33 -1.74 2.39
CA ASP A 109 2.96 -1.85 2.88
C ASP A 109 2.92 -1.56 4.38
N ARG A 110 1.87 -0.90 4.83
CA ARG A 110 1.66 -0.56 6.24
C ARG A 110 0.29 -1.02 6.69
N ALA A 111 0.21 -1.57 7.90
CA ALA A 111 -1.06 -1.88 8.51
C ALA A 111 -1.28 -1.07 9.80
N TYR A 112 -2.55 -0.84 10.11
CA TYR A 112 -3.00 -0.11 11.27
C TYR A 112 -4.21 -0.81 11.87
N ASN A 113 -4.28 -0.82 13.21
CA ASN A 113 -5.51 -1.10 13.93
C ASN A 113 -6.19 0.23 14.23
N LEU A 114 -7.44 0.34 13.81
CA LEU A 114 -8.31 1.48 14.10
C LEU A 114 -9.30 1.08 15.18
N THR A 115 -9.43 1.89 16.21
CA THR A 115 -10.43 1.71 17.27
C THR A 115 -11.30 2.95 17.34
N PHE A 116 -12.62 2.76 17.30
CA PHE A 116 -13.61 3.81 17.42
C PHE A 116 -14.06 3.93 18.88
N GLU A 117 -13.88 5.09 19.43
CA GLU A 117 -14.40 5.51 20.74
C GLU A 117 -15.37 6.67 20.52
N ASP A 118 -16.18 7.03 21.55
CA ASP A 118 -17.30 7.95 21.37
C ASP A 118 -16.93 9.29 20.71
N ASN A 119 -15.72 9.82 20.94
CA ASN A 119 -15.28 11.12 20.40
C ASN A 119 -13.94 11.06 19.67
N GLN A 120 -13.37 9.88 19.43
CA GLN A 120 -12.06 9.77 18.80
C GLN A 120 -11.88 8.47 18.03
N VAL A 121 -10.99 8.52 17.05
CA VAL A 121 -10.51 7.34 16.34
C VAL A 121 -9.03 7.18 16.65
N ASN A 122 -8.67 6.04 17.22
CA ASN A 122 -7.29 5.72 17.55
C ASN A 122 -6.67 4.89 16.42
N PHE A 123 -5.49 5.31 15.96
CA PHE A 123 -4.68 4.59 15.01
C PHE A 123 -3.44 4.03 15.69
N ARG A 124 -3.19 2.74 15.54
CA ARG A 124 -1.97 2.07 16.02
C ARG A 124 -1.37 1.25 14.90
N PHE A 125 -0.06 1.29 14.74
CA PHE A 125 0.62 0.39 13.81
C PHE A 125 0.30 -1.06 14.15
N ALA A 126 -0.01 -1.86 13.11
CA ALA A 126 -0.24 -3.28 13.21
C ALA A 126 0.81 -4.05 12.39
N ASP A 127 1.12 -5.27 12.81
CA ASP A 127 1.89 -6.18 11.98
C ASP A 127 0.99 -6.81 10.92
N ILE A 128 1.33 -6.65 9.65
CA ILE A 128 0.60 -7.23 8.52
C ILE A 128 0.44 -8.75 8.68
N ALA A 129 1.52 -9.42 9.15
CA ALA A 129 1.51 -10.86 9.36
C ALA A 129 0.59 -11.33 10.49
N ALA A 130 0.21 -10.43 11.40
CA ALA A 130 -0.70 -10.75 12.51
C ALA A 130 -2.19 -10.66 12.11
N VAL A 131 -2.51 -10.16 10.91
CA VAL A 131 -3.87 -10.06 10.38
C VAL A 131 -4.03 -11.10 9.27
N PRO A 132 -4.81 -12.19 9.48
CA PRO A 132 -4.87 -13.31 8.53
C PRO A 132 -5.19 -12.90 7.10
N GLU A 133 -6.16 -12.03 6.88
CA GLU A 133 -6.59 -11.58 5.56
C GLU A 133 -5.49 -10.78 4.83
N PHE A 134 -4.60 -10.12 5.57
CA PHE A 134 -3.46 -9.39 4.98
C PHE A 134 -2.26 -10.31 4.78
N ALA A 135 -2.07 -11.29 5.67
CA ALA A 135 -0.99 -12.27 5.59
C ALA A 135 -1.08 -13.13 4.32
N GLU A 136 -2.30 -13.53 3.90
CA GLU A 136 -2.53 -14.28 2.66
C GLU A 136 -2.02 -13.54 1.41
N GLY A 137 -2.11 -12.20 1.39
CA GLY A 137 -1.65 -11.36 0.29
C GLY A 137 -0.14 -11.03 0.32
N MET A 138 0.62 -11.51 1.31
CA MET A 138 2.05 -11.22 1.42
C MET A 138 2.87 -11.96 0.37
N THR A 139 3.79 -11.23 -0.26
CA THR A 139 4.83 -11.84 -1.10
C THR A 139 5.78 -12.70 -0.27
N LEU A 140 6.49 -13.63 -0.91
CA LEU A 140 7.47 -14.47 -0.23
C LEU A 140 8.55 -13.62 0.49
N GLY A 141 8.98 -12.51 -0.11
CA GLY A 141 9.93 -11.60 0.52
C GLY A 141 9.37 -10.94 1.79
N GLN A 142 8.12 -10.53 1.78
CA GLN A 142 7.44 -9.96 2.95
C GLN A 142 7.27 -10.99 4.08
N ARG A 143 6.90 -12.25 3.73
CA ARG A 143 6.80 -13.36 4.69
C ARG A 143 8.15 -13.68 5.34
N ILE A 144 9.22 -13.73 4.55
CA ILE A 144 10.59 -13.90 5.04
C ILE A 144 10.95 -12.75 5.99
N SER A 145 10.71 -11.50 5.58
CA SER A 145 11.01 -10.33 6.41
C SER A 145 10.25 -10.34 7.73
N ALA A 146 9.01 -10.84 7.76
CA ALA A 146 8.20 -10.93 8.97
C ALA A 146 8.83 -11.87 10.01
N VAL A 147 9.24 -13.07 9.61
CA VAL A 147 9.87 -14.04 10.56
C VAL A 147 11.23 -13.59 11.02
N LEU A 148 11.98 -12.89 10.17
CA LEU A 148 13.30 -12.34 10.53
C LEU A 148 13.26 -11.13 11.46
N LYS A 149 12.08 -10.59 11.79
CA LYS A 149 11.94 -9.53 12.82
C LYS A 149 12.38 -10.03 14.21
N ASN A 150 12.21 -11.32 14.48
CA ASN A 150 12.49 -11.92 15.78
C ASN A 150 13.95 -12.42 15.92
N GLY A 151 14.74 -12.30 14.88
CA GLY A 151 16.15 -12.70 14.87
C GLY A 151 16.62 -13.29 13.56
N ALA A 152 17.91 -13.60 13.48
CA ALA A 152 18.49 -14.22 12.31
C ALA A 152 18.17 -15.73 12.28
N LEU A 153 17.81 -16.24 11.09
CA LEU A 153 17.41 -17.63 10.85
C LEU A 153 18.16 -18.20 9.65
N THR A 154 18.34 -19.52 9.63
CA THR A 154 18.83 -20.25 8.45
C THR A 154 17.76 -20.36 7.37
N VAL A 155 18.15 -20.66 6.14
CA VAL A 155 17.20 -20.87 5.02
C VAL A 155 16.17 -21.93 5.37
N ARG A 156 16.59 -23.02 6.04
CA ARG A 156 15.72 -24.12 6.44
C ARG A 156 14.70 -23.69 7.48
N GLU A 157 15.12 -23.02 8.54
CA GLU A 157 14.22 -22.52 9.59
C GLU A 157 13.18 -21.53 9.02
N ILE A 158 13.62 -20.63 8.12
CA ILE A 158 12.69 -19.72 7.43
C ILE A 158 11.68 -20.53 6.62
N ALA A 159 12.12 -21.50 5.83
CA ALA A 159 11.25 -22.30 4.98
C ALA A 159 10.22 -23.09 5.78
N GLU A 160 10.62 -23.68 6.90
CA GLU A 160 9.75 -24.39 7.84
C GLU A 160 8.71 -23.44 8.46
N LEU A 161 9.13 -22.27 8.96
CA LEU A 161 8.25 -21.30 9.62
C LEU A 161 7.18 -20.69 8.71
N ILE A 162 7.53 -20.47 7.43
CA ILE A 162 6.60 -19.86 6.48
C ILE A 162 5.97 -20.89 5.53
N GLU A 163 6.17 -22.19 5.77
CA GLU A 163 5.65 -23.28 4.94
C GLU A 163 5.96 -23.08 3.44
N ALA A 164 7.23 -22.81 3.12
CA ALA A 164 7.66 -22.52 1.75
C ALA A 164 8.81 -23.45 1.31
N ASN A 165 8.98 -23.59 -0.01
CA ASN A 165 10.10 -24.36 -0.56
C ASN A 165 11.44 -23.66 -0.27
N GLU A 166 12.44 -24.40 0.26
CA GLU A 166 13.77 -23.88 0.62
C GLU A 166 14.48 -23.21 -0.57
N ASN A 167 14.38 -23.76 -1.76
CA ASN A 167 15.00 -23.17 -2.95
C ASN A 167 14.38 -21.80 -3.31
N SER A 168 13.07 -21.68 -3.14
CA SER A 168 12.36 -20.41 -3.34
C SER A 168 12.78 -19.36 -2.31
N VAL A 169 12.90 -19.77 -1.05
CA VAL A 169 13.40 -18.92 0.05
C VAL A 169 14.83 -18.47 -0.25
N LYS A 170 15.74 -19.41 -0.57
CA LYS A 170 17.13 -19.12 -0.91
C LYS A 170 17.26 -18.17 -2.10
N THR A 171 16.47 -18.39 -3.13
CA THR A 171 16.46 -17.54 -4.33
C THR A 171 15.99 -16.12 -3.99
N THR A 172 14.95 -15.98 -3.18
CA THR A 172 14.41 -14.68 -2.76
C THR A 172 15.40 -13.94 -1.86
N LEU A 173 16.02 -14.60 -0.88
CA LEU A 173 17.04 -14.03 -0.02
C LEU A 173 18.24 -13.51 -0.83
N ASN A 174 18.74 -14.31 -1.78
CA ASN A 174 19.86 -13.92 -2.64
C ASN A 174 19.50 -12.75 -3.57
N ARG A 175 18.28 -12.73 -4.14
CA ARG A 175 17.81 -11.64 -5.01
C ARG A 175 17.77 -10.30 -4.28
N HIS A 176 17.43 -10.30 -3.01
CA HIS A 176 17.29 -9.10 -2.18
C HIS A 176 18.45 -8.92 -1.18
N LYS A 177 19.54 -9.66 -1.40
CA LYS A 177 20.77 -9.52 -0.58
C LYS A 177 21.35 -8.11 -0.72
N GLY A 178 21.62 -7.48 0.42
CA GLY A 178 22.15 -6.11 0.46
C GLY A 178 21.09 -5.01 0.36
N ASP A 179 19.87 -5.34 -0.03
CA ASP A 179 18.71 -4.43 -0.01
C ASP A 179 17.82 -4.71 1.22
N MET A 180 17.10 -5.84 1.22
CA MET A 180 16.21 -6.24 2.32
C MET A 180 16.87 -7.14 3.35
N PHE A 181 17.79 -7.99 2.91
CA PHE A 181 18.38 -9.06 3.72
C PHE A 181 19.90 -8.99 3.75
N SER A 182 20.49 -9.45 4.86
CA SER A 182 21.93 -9.62 5.01
C SER A 182 22.24 -10.98 5.63
N ILE A 183 23.43 -11.51 5.33
CA ILE A 183 23.95 -12.71 5.98
C ILE A 183 24.54 -12.27 7.32
N VAL A 184 24.13 -12.95 8.38
CA VAL A 184 24.67 -12.80 9.73
C VAL A 184 25.50 -14.06 9.99
N ASN A 185 26.82 -13.92 9.94
CA ASN A 185 27.73 -15.03 10.23
C ASN A 185 27.98 -15.10 11.74
N GLN A 186 27.67 -16.25 12.33
CA GLN A 186 28.26 -16.66 13.61
C GLN A 186 29.32 -17.70 13.31
N GLU A 187 30.55 -17.52 13.83
CA GLU A 187 31.64 -18.49 13.66
C GLU A 187 31.19 -19.88 14.10
N GLY A 188 31.34 -20.88 13.22
CA GLY A 188 31.04 -22.29 13.50
C GLY A 188 29.60 -22.72 13.23
N PHE A 189 28.69 -21.84 12.78
CA PHE A 189 27.32 -22.18 12.48
C PHE A 189 26.98 -21.99 11.00
N ALA A 190 25.88 -22.64 10.55
CA ALA A 190 25.36 -22.44 9.21
C ALA A 190 25.00 -20.95 8.98
N PRO A 191 25.19 -20.42 7.74
CA PRO A 191 24.88 -19.02 7.45
C PRO A 191 23.42 -18.70 7.79
N SER A 192 23.23 -17.72 8.67
CA SER A 192 21.92 -17.19 9.03
C SER A 192 21.66 -15.88 8.30
N TRP A 193 20.39 -15.60 8.04
CA TRP A 193 19.92 -14.38 7.37
C TRP A 193 19.18 -13.50 8.36
N GLY A 194 19.36 -12.20 8.25
CA GLY A 194 18.64 -11.20 9.04
C GLY A 194 18.09 -10.09 8.15
N ASN A 195 17.08 -9.37 8.66
CA ASN A 195 16.61 -8.14 8.03
C ASN A 195 17.74 -7.10 8.05
N ARG A 196 17.92 -6.41 6.95
CA ARG A 196 18.77 -5.23 6.91
C ARG A 196 17.93 -4.05 7.37
N PHE A 197 18.24 -3.54 8.56
CA PHE A 197 17.64 -2.28 9.02
C PHE A 197 18.17 -1.14 8.14
N THR A 198 17.35 -0.67 7.20
CA THR A 198 17.53 0.65 6.63
C THR A 198 17.01 1.60 7.69
N GLY A 199 17.93 2.15 8.52
CA GLY A 199 17.55 3.22 9.46
C GLY A 199 16.90 4.37 8.70
N ASN A 200 15.74 4.75 9.12
CA ASN A 200 15.17 6.07 8.89
C ASN A 200 15.68 7.01 9.95
#